data_93f4f179a2a07b68429cff8b1232a4ae
#
_entry.id   93f4f179a2a07b68429cff8b1232a4ae
#
_cell.length_a   1.000
_cell.length_b   1.000
_cell.length_c   1.000
_cell.angle_alpha   90.00
_cell.angle_beta   90.00
_cell.angle_gamma   90.00
#
_symmetry.space_group_name_H-M   'P 1'
#
loop_
_entity.id
_entity.type
_entity.pdbx_description
1 polymer ?
#
loop_
_entity_poly.entity_id
_entity_poly.type
_entity_poly.pdbx_seq_one_letter_code
_entity_poly.pdbx_strand_id
1 'polypeptide(L)'
;MATNSVRLEVITPSKLFYRGEVELVIVTTLDGDEGFMAGHVWACKLLDVGELWIQEKGAAKNEWRVDAVSRGFIDVKDSIVIYTDAVEWSEDIDMDRVLSEKAKAEDWLVKHPDADEDSAEMQNAKLILAKAEIRKNVADGGHRH
;
A
#
# COMPACT_ATOMS: atom_id res chain seq x y z
N MET A 1 -28.92 -10.22 -12.33
CA MET A 1 -27.54 -10.08 -12.80
C MET A 1 -26.56 -10.30 -11.66
N ALA A 2 -25.56 -11.11 -11.90
CA ALA A 2 -24.49 -11.28 -10.93
C ALA A 2 -23.77 -9.94 -10.74
N THR A 3 -23.56 -9.54 -9.51
CA THR A 3 -22.75 -8.36 -9.22
C THR A 3 -21.29 -8.75 -9.34
N ASN A 4 -20.51 -7.95 -10.06
CA ASN A 4 -19.07 -8.12 -10.17
C ASN A 4 -18.33 -7.35 -9.07
N SER A 5 -18.94 -7.24 -7.90
CA SER A 5 -18.33 -6.54 -6.78
C SER A 5 -18.07 -7.48 -5.61
N VAL A 6 -17.11 -7.09 -4.80
CA VAL A 6 -16.72 -7.82 -3.60
C VAL A 6 -16.47 -6.79 -2.49
N ARG A 7 -16.77 -7.16 -1.25
CA ARG A 7 -16.47 -6.29 -0.12
C ARG A 7 -14.98 -6.28 0.15
N LEU A 8 -14.43 -5.07 0.29
CA LEU A 8 -13.05 -4.83 0.70
C LEU A 8 -13.04 -4.15 2.06
N GLU A 9 -12.20 -4.67 2.94
CA GLU A 9 -11.87 -4.01 4.19
C GLU A 9 -10.36 -3.83 4.27
N VAL A 10 -9.91 -2.64 4.69
CA VAL A 10 -8.50 -2.34 4.93
C VAL A 10 -8.36 -2.03 6.42
N ILE A 11 -7.57 -2.83 7.12
CA ILE A 11 -7.47 -2.81 8.57
C ILE A 11 -6.03 -2.53 8.98
N THR A 12 -5.86 -1.59 9.92
CA THR A 12 -4.58 -1.32 10.57
C THR A 12 -4.69 -1.71 12.05
N PRO A 13 -3.58 -1.77 12.79
CA PRO A 13 -3.65 -2.07 14.22
C PRO A 13 -4.52 -1.10 15.02
N SER A 14 -4.70 0.13 14.54
CA SER A 14 -5.45 1.16 15.26
C SER A 14 -6.90 1.29 14.83
N LYS A 15 -7.26 0.89 13.60
CA LYS A 15 -8.62 1.14 13.10
C LYS A 15 -8.95 0.39 11.82
N LEU A 16 -10.24 0.32 11.53
CA LEU A 16 -10.73 -0.01 10.20
C LEU A 16 -10.57 1.25 9.33
N PHE A 17 -9.66 1.20 8.37
CA PHE A 17 -9.34 2.34 7.50
C PHE A 17 -10.36 2.52 6.38
N TYR A 18 -10.80 1.41 5.77
CA TYR A 18 -11.70 1.42 4.64
C TYR A 18 -12.62 0.20 4.67
N ARG A 19 -13.87 0.41 4.28
CA ARG A 19 -14.83 -0.68 3.99
C ARG A 19 -15.73 -0.23 2.84
N GLY A 20 -15.87 -1.06 1.83
CA GLY A 20 -16.75 -0.76 0.72
C GLY A 20 -16.86 -1.91 -0.26
N GLU A 21 -17.80 -1.80 -1.20
CA GLU A 21 -17.90 -2.71 -2.32
C GLU A 21 -17.04 -2.22 -3.46
N VAL A 22 -16.21 -3.10 -3.99
CA VAL A 22 -15.24 -2.75 -5.02
C VAL A 22 -15.35 -3.70 -6.21
N GLU A 23 -14.98 -3.22 -7.39
CA GLU A 23 -14.92 -4.03 -8.61
C GLU A 23 -13.54 -4.64 -8.79
N LEU A 24 -12.50 -3.90 -8.42
CA LEU A 24 -11.11 -4.33 -8.57
C LEU A 24 -10.23 -3.67 -7.51
N VAL A 25 -9.30 -4.44 -7.00
CA VAL A 25 -8.25 -3.97 -6.09
C VAL A 25 -6.91 -4.39 -6.67
N ILE A 26 -5.97 -3.46 -6.77
CA ILE A 26 -4.60 -3.76 -7.19
C ILE A 26 -3.67 -3.43 -6.03
N VAL A 27 -2.81 -4.39 -5.68
CA VAL A 27 -1.86 -4.25 -4.57
C VAL A 27 -0.46 -4.64 -5.03
N THR A 28 0.55 -4.18 -4.29
CA THR A 28 1.93 -4.60 -4.49
C THR A 28 2.22 -5.77 -3.57
N THR A 29 2.40 -6.96 -4.15
CA THR A 29 2.82 -8.15 -3.42
C THR A 29 4.35 -8.28 -3.49
N LEU A 30 4.89 -9.27 -2.79
CA LEU A 30 6.33 -9.55 -2.90
C LEU A 30 6.74 -9.99 -4.31
N ASP A 31 5.78 -10.42 -5.12
CA ASP A 31 6.01 -10.86 -6.51
C ASP A 31 5.64 -9.79 -7.55
N GLY A 32 5.31 -8.59 -7.11
CA GLY A 32 4.89 -7.49 -7.97
C GLY A 32 3.42 -7.12 -7.79
N ASP A 33 2.92 -6.27 -8.66
CA ASP A 33 1.53 -5.82 -8.58
C ASP A 33 0.58 -6.93 -9.01
N GLU A 34 -0.53 -7.06 -8.28
CA GLU A 34 -1.52 -8.10 -8.53
C GLU A 34 -2.93 -7.56 -8.29
N GLY A 35 -3.86 -7.90 -9.19
CA GLY A 35 -5.25 -7.48 -9.11
C GLY A 35 -6.15 -8.58 -8.59
N PHE A 36 -7.15 -8.20 -7.79
CA PHE A 36 -8.16 -9.12 -7.24
C PHE A 36 -9.55 -8.55 -7.46
N MET A 37 -10.47 -9.41 -7.84
CA MET A 37 -11.88 -9.05 -8.08
C MET A 37 -12.81 -10.13 -7.55
N ALA A 38 -14.10 -9.90 -7.62
CA ALA A 38 -15.10 -10.89 -7.22
C ALA A 38 -14.88 -12.20 -7.97
N GLY A 39 -15.00 -13.32 -7.27
CA GLY A 39 -14.84 -14.64 -7.86
C GLY A 39 -13.39 -15.10 -8.03
N HIS A 40 -12.42 -14.31 -7.61
CA HIS A 40 -11.01 -14.74 -7.59
C HIS A 40 -10.88 -15.98 -6.69
N VAL A 41 -9.99 -16.90 -7.07
CA VAL A 41 -9.69 -18.04 -6.21
C VAL A 41 -9.16 -17.54 -4.86
N TRP A 42 -9.49 -18.27 -3.81
CA TRP A 42 -9.04 -17.90 -2.47
C TRP A 42 -7.52 -17.87 -2.41
N ALA A 43 -7.00 -16.83 -1.81
CA ALA A 43 -5.56 -16.60 -1.72
C ALA A 43 -5.22 -15.79 -0.47
N CYS A 44 -4.01 -15.99 0.02
CA CYS A 44 -3.43 -15.15 1.05
C CYS A 44 -2.01 -14.82 0.63
N LYS A 45 -1.69 -13.53 0.47
CA LYS A 45 -0.39 -13.09 -0.03
C LYS A 45 0.19 -12.00 0.83
N LEU A 46 1.51 -12.02 0.96
CA LEU A 46 2.24 -10.96 1.64
C LEU A 46 2.32 -9.72 0.77
N LEU A 47 2.14 -8.57 1.39
CA LEU A 47 2.26 -7.27 0.74
C LEU A 47 3.59 -6.63 1.06
N ASP A 48 4.17 -6.01 0.04
CA ASP A 48 5.32 -5.13 0.21
C ASP A 48 4.84 -3.69 0.35
N VAL A 49 5.75 -2.80 0.68
CA VAL A 49 5.48 -1.36 0.66
C VAL A 49 5.10 -0.99 -0.78
N GLY A 50 3.96 -0.38 -0.95
CA GLY A 50 3.48 -0.10 -2.29
C GLY A 50 2.18 0.69 -2.34
N GLU A 51 1.59 0.67 -3.50
CA GLU A 51 0.33 1.37 -3.77
C GLU A 51 -0.83 0.40 -3.66
N LEU A 52 -1.95 0.91 -3.17
CA LEU A 52 -3.23 0.22 -3.19
C LEU A 52 -4.17 1.01 -4.09
N TRP A 53 -4.66 0.37 -5.13
CA TRP A 53 -5.58 0.96 -6.09
C TRP A 53 -6.95 0.31 -5.92
N ILE A 54 -7.96 1.14 -5.64
CA ILE A 54 -9.32 0.68 -5.40
C ILE A 54 -10.25 1.25 -6.48
N GLN A 55 -10.90 0.37 -7.22
CA GLN A 55 -11.99 0.75 -8.11
C GLN A 55 -13.30 0.41 -7.43
N GLU A 56 -14.00 1.41 -6.96
CA GLU A 56 -15.25 1.22 -6.23
C GLU A 56 -16.37 0.81 -7.16
N LYS A 57 -17.36 0.08 -6.61
CA LYS A 57 -18.55 -0.31 -7.35
C LYS A 57 -19.25 0.92 -7.91
N GLY A 58 -19.55 0.87 -9.22
CA GLY A 58 -20.21 1.99 -9.89
C GLY A 58 -19.30 3.14 -10.30
N ALA A 59 -18.00 3.05 -9.99
CA ALA A 59 -17.03 4.06 -10.41
C ALA A 59 -16.83 4.02 -11.93
N ALA A 60 -16.49 5.16 -12.52
CA ALA A 60 -16.09 5.21 -13.92
C ALA A 60 -14.81 4.41 -14.13
N LYS A 61 -14.60 3.92 -15.36
CA LYS A 61 -13.48 3.02 -15.69
C LYS A 61 -12.11 3.57 -15.30
N ASN A 62 -11.94 4.89 -15.32
CA ASN A 62 -10.67 5.55 -15.00
C ASN A 62 -10.67 6.18 -13.60
N GLU A 63 -11.66 5.87 -12.79
CA GLU A 63 -11.82 6.47 -11.47
C GLU A 63 -11.30 5.50 -10.41
N TRP A 64 -10.20 5.86 -9.81
CA TRP A 64 -9.51 5.06 -8.80
C TRP A 64 -9.29 5.84 -7.52
N ARG A 65 -9.36 5.15 -6.40
CA ARG A 65 -8.86 5.68 -5.14
C ARG A 65 -7.51 5.03 -4.88
N VAL A 66 -6.51 5.84 -4.56
CA VAL A 66 -5.13 5.38 -4.42
C VAL A 66 -4.61 5.67 -3.03
N ASP A 67 -3.99 4.67 -2.43
CA ASP A 67 -3.41 4.75 -1.09
C ASP A 67 -1.94 4.34 -1.12
N ALA A 68 -1.17 4.89 -0.17
CA ALA A 68 0.15 4.37 0.15
C ALA A 68 0.01 3.35 1.27
N VAL A 69 0.52 2.16 1.06
CA VAL A 69 0.40 1.02 1.97
C VAL A 69 1.77 0.53 2.40
N SER A 70 1.91 0.25 3.67
CA SER A 70 3.10 -0.40 4.22
C SER A 70 2.98 -1.91 4.04
N ARG A 71 3.80 -2.65 4.77
CA ARG A 71 3.78 -4.12 4.72
C ARG A 71 2.53 -4.68 5.38
N GLY A 72 2.19 -5.91 5.02
CA GLY A 72 1.07 -6.61 5.59
C GLY A 72 0.73 -7.82 4.74
N PHE A 73 -0.56 -8.13 4.67
CA PHE A 73 -1.03 -9.23 3.82
C PHE A 73 -2.45 -8.96 3.34
N ILE A 74 -2.79 -9.60 2.24
CA ILE A 74 -4.14 -9.61 1.69
C ILE A 74 -4.72 -11.02 1.80
N ASP A 75 -5.94 -11.10 2.32
CA ASP A 75 -6.67 -12.35 2.47
C ASP A 75 -7.90 -12.30 1.55
N VAL A 76 -7.91 -13.13 0.51
CA VAL A 76 -8.94 -13.15 -0.53
C VAL A 76 -9.80 -14.41 -0.34
N LYS A 77 -11.04 -14.19 -0.02
CA LYS A 77 -12.07 -15.24 0.12
C LYS A 77 -13.35 -14.75 -0.56
N ASP A 78 -14.50 -14.95 0.07
CA ASP A 78 -15.77 -14.37 -0.40
C ASP A 78 -15.77 -12.85 -0.24
N SER A 79 -14.94 -12.33 0.66
CA SER A 79 -14.61 -10.91 0.77
C SER A 79 -13.08 -10.77 0.80
N ILE A 80 -12.61 -9.55 0.60
CA ILE A 80 -11.18 -9.24 0.59
C ILE A 80 -10.86 -8.43 1.83
N VAL A 81 -9.84 -8.85 2.58
CA VAL A 81 -9.35 -8.11 3.74
C VAL A 81 -7.86 -7.83 3.57
N ILE A 82 -7.48 -6.58 3.73
CA ILE A 82 -6.07 -6.15 3.73
C ILE A 82 -5.72 -5.76 5.16
N TYR A 83 -4.69 -6.40 5.69
CA TYR A 83 -4.10 -6.04 6.98
C TYR A 83 -2.75 -5.40 6.71
N THR A 84 -2.56 -4.18 7.20
CA THR A 84 -1.33 -3.44 6.96
C THR A 84 -0.93 -2.64 8.20
N ASP A 85 0.37 -2.41 8.36
CA ASP A 85 0.89 -1.61 9.47
C ASP A 85 0.46 -0.15 9.38
N ALA A 86 0.38 0.38 8.17
CA ALA A 86 0.00 1.77 7.92
C ALA A 86 -0.54 1.94 6.51
N VAL A 87 -1.50 2.83 6.38
CA VAL A 87 -2.10 3.18 5.10
C VAL A 87 -2.54 4.65 5.14
N GLU A 88 -2.36 5.34 4.01
CA GLU A 88 -2.72 6.75 3.86
C GLU A 88 -3.37 7.00 2.51
N TRP A 89 -4.46 7.76 2.51
CA TRP A 89 -5.04 8.27 1.26
C TRP A 89 -4.06 9.25 0.60
N SER A 90 -4.10 9.33 -0.73
CA SER A 90 -3.22 10.26 -1.47
C SER A 90 -3.36 11.70 -1.00
N GLU A 91 -4.59 12.15 -0.75
CA GLU A 91 -4.86 13.52 -0.30
C GLU A 91 -4.42 13.82 1.13
N ASP A 92 -4.18 12.80 1.94
CA ASP A 92 -3.79 12.94 3.34
C ASP A 92 -2.28 12.89 3.56
N ILE A 93 -1.50 12.67 2.50
CA ILE A 93 -0.05 12.58 2.62
C ILE A 93 0.57 13.96 2.80
N ASP A 94 1.30 14.13 3.91
CA ASP A 94 2.06 15.34 4.22
C ASP A 94 3.44 15.24 3.57
N MET A 95 3.62 15.93 2.44
CA MET A 95 4.87 15.89 1.67
C MET A 95 6.06 16.48 2.42
N ASP A 96 5.86 17.49 3.25
CA ASP A 96 6.94 18.07 4.04
C ASP A 96 7.47 17.04 5.03
N ARG A 97 6.58 16.27 5.64
CA ARG A 97 6.96 15.19 6.55
C ARG A 97 7.68 14.07 5.82
N VAL A 98 7.19 13.69 4.63
CA VAL A 98 7.82 12.65 3.80
C VAL A 98 9.24 13.03 3.46
N LEU A 99 9.45 14.26 2.99
CA LEU A 99 10.78 14.76 2.63
C LEU A 99 11.71 14.86 3.83
N SER A 100 11.19 15.25 4.99
CA SER A 100 11.95 15.32 6.23
C SER A 100 12.42 13.93 6.68
N GLU A 101 11.53 12.95 6.67
CA GLU A 101 11.86 11.57 7.05
C GLU A 101 12.87 10.96 6.07
N LYS A 102 12.71 11.23 4.78
CA LYS A 102 13.63 10.79 3.75
C LYS A 102 15.02 11.36 3.97
N ALA A 103 15.12 12.66 4.22
CA ALA A 103 16.39 13.34 4.46
C ALA A 103 17.12 12.76 5.68
N LYS A 104 16.40 12.48 6.76
CA LYS A 104 16.97 11.87 7.96
C LYS A 104 17.52 10.47 7.68
N ALA A 105 16.81 9.66 6.92
CA ALA A 105 17.25 8.31 6.58
C ALA A 105 18.49 8.35 5.67
N GLU A 106 18.51 9.24 4.68
CA GLU A 106 19.66 9.43 3.81
C GLU A 106 20.90 9.92 4.59
N ASP A 107 20.71 10.84 5.52
CA ASP A 107 21.77 11.35 6.38
C ASP A 107 22.35 10.22 7.25
N TRP A 108 21.50 9.40 7.82
CA TRP A 108 21.94 8.25 8.62
C TRP A 108 22.81 7.30 7.79
N LEU A 109 22.39 7.00 6.55
CA LEU A 109 23.15 6.11 5.65
C LEU A 109 24.51 6.69 5.30
N VAL A 110 24.60 8.00 5.08
CA VAL A 110 25.88 8.68 4.79
C VAL A 110 26.82 8.61 6.00
N LYS A 111 26.29 8.73 7.23
CA LYS A 111 27.07 8.70 8.47
C LYS A 111 27.44 7.29 8.92
N HIS A 112 26.83 6.26 8.34
CA HIS A 112 27.06 4.87 8.72
C HIS A 112 27.38 4.00 7.51
N PRO A 113 28.45 4.33 6.72
CA PRO A 113 28.76 3.58 5.50
C PRO A 113 29.16 2.14 5.74
N ASP A 114 29.67 1.83 6.95
CA ASP A 114 30.12 0.49 7.33
C ASP A 114 29.07 -0.31 8.11
N ALA A 115 27.83 0.20 8.18
CA ALA A 115 26.76 -0.51 8.90
C ALA A 115 26.47 -1.85 8.23
N ASP A 116 26.20 -2.86 9.06
CA ASP A 116 25.83 -4.18 8.59
C ASP A 116 24.49 -4.11 7.83
N GLU A 117 24.45 -4.71 6.64
CA GLU A 117 23.24 -4.77 5.83
C GLU A 117 22.07 -5.43 6.57
N ASP A 118 22.36 -6.36 7.46
CA ASP A 118 21.33 -7.09 8.22
C ASP A 118 21.00 -6.41 9.56
N SER A 119 21.64 -5.29 9.90
CA SER A 119 21.32 -4.60 11.14
C SER A 119 19.93 -4.02 11.11
N ALA A 120 19.29 -3.94 12.29
CA ALA A 120 17.94 -3.37 12.43
C ALA A 120 17.92 -1.91 11.97
N GLU A 121 18.96 -1.15 12.27
CA GLU A 121 19.08 0.26 11.87
C GLU A 121 19.16 0.42 10.36
N MET A 122 19.94 -0.42 9.70
CA MET A 122 20.06 -0.40 8.24
C MET A 122 18.74 -0.76 7.58
N GLN A 123 18.08 -1.81 8.06
CA GLN A 123 16.78 -2.24 7.52
C GLN A 123 15.71 -1.17 7.74
N ASN A 124 15.73 -0.50 8.89
CA ASN A 124 14.81 0.59 9.18
C ASN A 124 15.03 1.78 8.24
N ALA A 125 16.27 2.17 8.00
CA ALA A 125 16.59 3.27 7.09
C ALA A 125 16.11 2.95 5.67
N LYS A 126 16.35 1.73 5.18
CA LYS A 126 15.89 1.29 3.87
C LYS A 126 14.36 1.28 3.77
N LEU A 127 13.68 0.86 4.83
CA LEU A 127 12.22 0.83 4.87
C LEU A 127 11.66 2.26 4.83
N ILE A 128 12.25 3.19 5.57
CA ILE A 128 11.83 4.60 5.53
C ILE A 128 11.96 5.17 4.12
N LEU A 129 13.07 4.88 3.43
CA LEU A 129 13.26 5.35 2.06
C LEU A 129 12.25 4.75 1.09
N ALA A 130 11.97 3.45 1.23
CA ALA A 130 10.96 2.78 0.39
C ALA A 130 9.57 3.38 0.61
N LYS A 131 9.19 3.59 1.85
CA LYS A 131 7.91 4.23 2.21
C LYS A 131 7.82 5.65 1.67
N ALA A 132 8.90 6.41 1.79
CA ALA A 132 8.93 7.79 1.31
C ALA A 132 8.71 7.86 -0.20
N GLU A 133 9.34 6.97 -0.96
CA GLU A 133 9.16 6.91 -2.41
C GLU A 133 7.72 6.58 -2.79
N ILE A 134 7.13 5.58 -2.15
CA ILE A 134 5.73 5.20 -2.41
C ILE A 134 4.77 6.33 -2.02
N ARG A 135 4.96 6.96 -0.88
CA ARG A 135 4.12 8.08 -0.44
C ARG A 135 4.19 9.24 -1.41
N LYS A 136 5.39 9.55 -1.91
CA LYS A 136 5.58 10.59 -2.92
C LYS A 136 4.82 10.24 -4.21
N ASN A 137 4.96 9.02 -4.70
CA ASN A 137 4.29 8.57 -5.92
C ASN A 137 2.76 8.62 -5.76
N VAL A 138 2.25 8.17 -4.62
CA VAL A 138 0.81 8.20 -4.33
C VAL A 138 0.29 9.64 -4.25
N ALA A 139 1.04 10.54 -3.61
CA ALA A 139 0.66 11.95 -3.53
C ALA A 139 0.59 12.59 -4.93
N ASP A 140 1.41 12.13 -5.87
CA ASP A 140 1.43 12.58 -7.26
C ASP A 140 0.39 11.87 -8.14
N GLY A 141 -0.48 11.04 -7.57
CA GLY A 141 -1.54 10.33 -8.29
C GLY A 141 -1.29 8.84 -8.52
N GLY A 142 -0.19 8.31 -8.03
CA GLY A 142 0.13 6.90 -8.13
C GLY A 142 0.69 6.47 -9.47
N HIS A 143 1.11 5.21 -9.54
CA HIS A 143 1.62 4.59 -10.75
C HIS A 143 0.44 4.13 -11.61
N ARG A 144 0.40 4.48 -12.88
CA ARG A 144 -0.72 4.10 -13.75
C ARG A 144 -0.70 2.62 -14.11
N HIS A 145 -1.84 2.01 -13.99
CA HIS A 145 -2.08 0.62 -14.40
C HIS A 145 -2.85 0.52 -15.70
#